data_e4a7d472c96d3e65c4f6f2fe45f18918
#
_entry.id   e4a7d472c96d3e65c4f6f2fe45f18918
#
_cell.length_a   1.000
_cell.length_b   1.000
_cell.length_c   1.000
_cell.angle_alpha   90.00
_cell.angle_beta   90.00
_cell.angle_gamma   90.00
#
_symmetry.space_group_name_H-M   'P 1'
#
loop_
_entity.id
_entity.type
_entity.pdbx_description
1 polymer ?
#
loop_
_entity_poly.entity_id
_entity_poly.type
_entity_poly.pdbx_seq_one_letter_code
_entity_poly.pdbx_strand_id
1 'polypeptide(L)'
;MRDHHHDRDDVEATCARLRDVLLRTRGLGRRDFLRALGKAGLAGVLTTAVAGVRSPARAAELPVTMLTYGGAWKQAIIEAYGDPFTRKTGVPMQYQEPYSWAKLRAMHDAKAQQIDIVSITGTEVILAGRQKMMTPIDWLLVDRSALDPRQLRNPNAIGGASQSMVICYSRKKWPGDVHPGSWADFWNVEKFPGRRALRRYAGWTIEAAVKADGVPEKDFYPLDVERAFRSLDRIKPHIKVWWSDNSHAQQLMEQEEVDLIMMANGRATQSIRDHKAPFEIVWNEALCDGLNQGWIVPAGCPNPAGGMKMLDMVGRAEHQAVFARALYYAPQNPKAFDLLPPDIARLMPTFPDNEKVAHMVSYEWWADNTAQVQRRFEQWVQS
;
A
#
# COMPACT_ATOMS: atom_id res chain seq x y z
N MET A 1 -11.19 52.89 -28.50
CA MET A 1 -11.10 52.56 -27.07
C MET A 1 -12.35 53.10 -26.35
N ARG A 2 -13.56 52.71 -26.82
CA ARG A 2 -14.86 53.18 -26.25
C ARG A 2 -15.98 52.12 -26.28
N ASP A 3 -15.74 50.84 -26.59
CA ASP A 3 -16.84 49.87 -26.73
C ASP A 3 -16.87 48.74 -25.65
N HIS A 4 -15.97 48.71 -24.69
CA HIS A 4 -15.95 47.62 -23.68
C HIS A 4 -16.69 47.96 -22.36
N HIS A 5 -17.17 49.18 -22.15
CA HIS A 5 -17.89 49.51 -20.90
C HIS A 5 -19.40 49.26 -20.99
N HIS A 6 -20.00 49.35 -22.18
CA HIS A 6 -21.46 49.18 -22.35
C HIS A 6 -21.89 47.70 -22.22
N ASP A 7 -21.02 46.77 -22.59
CA ASP A 7 -21.31 45.31 -22.54
C ASP A 7 -21.27 44.75 -21.11
N ARG A 8 -20.47 45.34 -20.22
CA ARG A 8 -20.38 44.90 -18.82
C ARG A 8 -21.59 45.31 -17.98
N ASP A 9 -22.09 46.49 -18.17
CA ASP A 9 -23.23 47.03 -17.41
C ASP A 9 -24.53 46.27 -17.79
N ASP A 10 -24.68 45.87 -19.05
CA ASP A 10 -25.80 45.04 -19.52
C ASP A 10 -25.75 43.61 -18.99
N VAL A 11 -24.57 43.04 -18.86
CA VAL A 11 -24.40 41.71 -18.26
C VAL A 11 -24.67 41.69 -16.75
N GLU A 12 -24.20 42.70 -16.02
CA GLU A 12 -24.48 42.84 -14.58
C GLU A 12 -25.98 43.09 -14.31
N ALA A 13 -26.63 43.95 -15.11
CA ALA A 13 -28.07 44.18 -15.00
C ALA A 13 -28.88 42.90 -15.31
N THR A 14 -28.43 42.09 -16.28
CA THR A 14 -29.08 40.81 -16.64
C THR A 14 -28.88 39.77 -15.55
N CYS A 15 -27.70 39.68 -14.97
CA CYS A 15 -27.42 38.80 -13.85
C CYS A 15 -28.22 39.17 -12.59
N ALA A 16 -28.38 40.45 -12.31
CA ALA A 16 -29.19 40.93 -11.18
C ALA A 16 -30.67 40.55 -11.35
N ARG A 17 -31.24 40.71 -12.57
CA ARG A 17 -32.63 40.30 -12.89
C ARG A 17 -32.81 38.77 -12.80
N LEU A 18 -31.87 37.97 -13.26
CA LEU A 18 -31.90 36.53 -13.14
C LEU A 18 -31.86 36.06 -11.68
N ARG A 19 -31.05 36.74 -10.87
CA ARG A 19 -30.94 36.48 -9.43
C ARG A 19 -32.27 36.74 -8.69
N ASP A 20 -32.93 37.86 -9.04
CA ASP A 20 -34.21 38.22 -8.41
C ASP A 20 -35.33 37.24 -8.80
N VAL A 21 -35.36 36.80 -10.06
CA VAL A 21 -36.29 35.76 -10.54
C VAL A 21 -36.03 34.43 -9.85
N LEU A 22 -34.78 34.01 -9.69
CA LEU A 22 -34.39 32.78 -9.00
C LEU A 22 -34.77 32.80 -7.51
N LEU A 23 -34.65 33.95 -6.85
CA LEU A 23 -35.01 34.09 -5.44
C LEU A 23 -36.54 34.06 -5.23
N ARG A 24 -37.33 34.61 -6.16
CA ARG A 24 -38.82 34.59 -6.11
C ARG A 24 -39.43 33.27 -6.53
N THR A 25 -38.71 32.41 -7.22
CA THR A 25 -39.22 31.14 -7.73
C THR A 25 -38.75 29.92 -6.94
N ARG A 26 -38.08 30.10 -5.80
CA ARG A 26 -37.71 29.01 -4.88
C ARG A 26 -38.96 28.27 -4.42
N GLY A 27 -39.13 27.01 -4.87
CA GLY A 27 -40.24 26.13 -4.50
C GLY A 27 -41.36 26.02 -5.55
N LEU A 28 -41.25 26.67 -6.69
CA LEU A 28 -42.20 26.53 -7.78
C LEU A 28 -41.88 25.33 -8.67
N GLY A 29 -42.94 24.66 -9.16
CA GLY A 29 -42.81 23.60 -10.15
C GLY A 29 -42.29 24.14 -11.50
N ARG A 30 -41.65 23.25 -12.32
CA ARG A 30 -41.03 23.61 -13.61
C ARG A 30 -41.89 24.45 -14.55
N ARG A 31 -43.22 24.21 -14.54
CA ARG A 31 -44.18 24.91 -15.40
C ARG A 31 -44.43 26.36 -14.96
N ASP A 32 -44.46 26.60 -13.66
CA ASP A 32 -44.69 27.94 -13.08
C ASP A 32 -43.40 28.75 -13.12
N PHE A 33 -42.23 28.14 -13.02
CA PHE A 33 -40.93 28.79 -13.27
C PHE A 33 -40.83 29.30 -14.70
N LEU A 34 -41.21 28.52 -15.71
CA LEU A 34 -41.21 28.94 -17.12
C LEU A 34 -42.18 30.10 -17.40
N ARG A 35 -43.35 30.13 -16.74
CA ARG A 35 -44.32 31.22 -16.82
C ARG A 35 -43.79 32.52 -16.17
N ALA A 36 -43.02 32.39 -15.08
CA ALA A 36 -42.44 33.55 -14.41
C ALA A 36 -41.33 34.19 -15.27
N LEU A 37 -40.54 33.38 -15.96
CA LEU A 37 -39.52 33.83 -16.92
C LEU A 37 -40.12 34.56 -18.15
N GLY A 38 -41.25 34.07 -18.68
CA GLY A 38 -41.97 34.70 -19.78
C GLY A 38 -42.49 36.09 -19.42
N LYS A 39 -42.97 36.29 -18.18
CA LYS A 39 -43.43 37.59 -17.67
C LYS A 39 -42.30 38.62 -17.42
N ALA A 40 -41.06 38.16 -17.23
CA ALA A 40 -39.91 39.02 -16.98
C ALA A 40 -39.22 39.52 -18.28
N GLY A 41 -39.76 39.23 -19.47
CA GLY A 41 -39.20 39.68 -20.75
C GLY A 41 -37.89 39.01 -21.16
N LEU A 42 -37.50 37.95 -20.46
CA LEU A 42 -36.23 37.21 -20.64
C LEU A 42 -36.37 35.99 -21.54
N ALA A 43 -37.54 35.77 -22.17
CA ALA A 43 -37.83 34.57 -22.98
C ALA A 43 -36.91 34.44 -24.22
N GLY A 44 -36.39 35.52 -24.77
CA GLY A 44 -35.55 35.52 -25.95
C GLY A 44 -34.09 35.10 -25.68
N VAL A 45 -33.58 35.35 -24.46
CA VAL A 45 -32.19 35.02 -24.09
C VAL A 45 -32.08 33.57 -23.62
N LEU A 46 -33.17 32.96 -23.18
CA LEU A 46 -33.19 31.61 -22.65
C LEU A 46 -33.54 30.52 -23.68
N THR A 47 -34.09 30.85 -24.85
CA THR A 47 -34.36 29.86 -25.89
C THR A 47 -33.10 29.28 -26.51
N THR A 48 -32.01 30.05 -26.56
CA THR A 48 -30.68 29.51 -26.96
C THR A 48 -29.95 28.83 -25.83
N ALA A 49 -30.20 29.24 -24.56
CA ALA A 49 -29.55 28.64 -23.39
C ALA A 49 -30.25 27.36 -22.88
N VAL A 50 -31.59 27.25 -23.03
CA VAL A 50 -32.35 26.07 -22.55
C VAL A 50 -32.36 24.93 -23.54
N ALA A 51 -32.15 25.16 -24.83
CA ALA A 51 -31.91 24.08 -25.81
C ALA A 51 -30.53 23.40 -25.61
N GLY A 52 -29.62 24.03 -24.86
CA GLY A 52 -28.31 23.55 -24.49
C GLY A 52 -28.15 23.06 -23.03
N VAL A 53 -29.14 23.26 -22.16
CA VAL A 53 -29.16 22.66 -20.81
C VAL A 53 -29.72 21.21 -20.96
N ARG A 54 -28.99 20.39 -21.69
CA ARG A 54 -28.68 19.07 -21.18
C ARG A 54 -28.20 19.33 -19.75
N SER A 55 -28.83 18.73 -18.71
CA SER A 55 -28.14 18.52 -17.43
C SER A 55 -26.70 18.22 -17.78
N PRO A 56 -25.69 18.93 -17.25
CA PRO A 56 -24.33 18.55 -17.56
C PRO A 56 -24.31 17.06 -17.27
N ALA A 57 -24.25 16.23 -18.33
CA ALA A 57 -23.85 14.86 -18.18
C ALA A 57 -22.58 15.04 -17.39
N ARG A 58 -22.60 14.73 -16.08
CA ARG A 58 -21.47 14.85 -15.17
C ARG A 58 -20.35 14.26 -15.97
N ALA A 59 -19.44 15.14 -16.45
CA ALA A 59 -18.39 14.72 -17.35
C ALA A 59 -17.84 13.48 -16.68
N ALA A 60 -17.92 12.31 -17.34
CA ALA A 60 -17.60 11.06 -16.69
C ALA A 60 -16.21 11.24 -16.11
N GLU A 61 -16.11 11.26 -14.78
CA GLU A 61 -14.83 11.47 -14.13
C GLU A 61 -13.91 10.38 -14.68
N LEU A 62 -12.70 10.74 -15.08
CA LEU A 62 -11.73 9.78 -15.60
C LEU A 62 -11.58 8.63 -14.59
N PRO A 63 -11.50 7.37 -15.05
CA PRO A 63 -11.26 6.25 -14.16
C PRO A 63 -9.96 6.47 -13.38
N VAL A 64 -9.87 5.86 -12.20
CA VAL A 64 -8.62 5.83 -11.43
C VAL A 64 -7.90 4.53 -11.73
N THR A 65 -6.70 4.63 -12.29
CA THR A 65 -5.86 3.48 -12.64
C THR A 65 -4.88 3.18 -11.51
N MET A 66 -4.97 1.98 -10.96
CA MET A 66 -4.07 1.49 -9.91
C MET A 66 -3.10 0.45 -10.45
N LEU A 67 -1.80 0.63 -10.18
CA LEU A 67 -0.80 -0.43 -10.39
C LEU A 67 -0.74 -1.30 -9.14
N THR A 68 -0.89 -2.62 -9.30
CA THR A 68 -1.01 -3.54 -8.17
C THR A 68 -0.36 -4.90 -8.43
N TYR A 69 -0.13 -5.64 -7.36
CA TYR A 69 0.19 -7.07 -7.44
C TYR A 69 -1.09 -7.85 -7.78
N GLY A 70 -0.94 -9.02 -8.39
CA GLY A 70 -2.05 -9.90 -8.72
C GLY A 70 -2.56 -10.75 -7.54
N GLY A 71 -3.46 -11.68 -7.83
CA GLY A 71 -3.94 -12.68 -6.90
C GLY A 71 -4.67 -12.10 -5.68
N ALA A 72 -4.46 -12.72 -4.51
CA ALA A 72 -5.15 -12.33 -3.26
C ALA A 72 -4.92 -10.87 -2.86
N TRP A 73 -3.76 -10.29 -3.19
CA TRP A 73 -3.49 -8.88 -2.94
C TRP A 73 -4.45 -7.96 -3.70
N LYS A 74 -4.62 -8.21 -5.01
CA LYS A 74 -5.57 -7.44 -5.84
C LYS A 74 -7.00 -7.60 -5.33
N GLN A 75 -7.39 -8.82 -4.96
CA GLN A 75 -8.73 -9.08 -4.43
C GLN A 75 -8.98 -8.30 -3.14
N ALA A 76 -8.03 -8.30 -2.21
CA ALA A 76 -8.11 -7.54 -0.98
C ALA A 76 -8.20 -6.01 -1.22
N ILE A 77 -7.46 -5.50 -2.23
CA ILE A 77 -7.55 -4.09 -2.64
C ILE A 77 -8.93 -3.75 -3.18
N ILE A 78 -9.50 -4.62 -4.02
CA ILE A 78 -10.85 -4.40 -4.57
C ILE A 78 -11.87 -4.33 -3.44
N GLU A 79 -11.84 -5.29 -2.54
CA GLU A 79 -12.78 -5.36 -1.40
C GLU A 79 -12.61 -4.19 -0.43
N ALA A 80 -11.37 -3.89 -0.03
CA ALA A 80 -11.10 -2.90 1.01
C ALA A 80 -11.22 -1.45 0.49
N TYR A 81 -10.83 -1.21 -0.75
CA TYR A 81 -10.67 0.15 -1.26
C TYR A 81 -11.44 0.40 -2.56
N GLY A 82 -11.30 -0.46 -3.58
CA GLY A 82 -11.79 -0.21 -4.92
C GLY A 82 -13.30 -0.14 -5.03
N ASP A 83 -14.01 -1.14 -4.52
CA ASP A 83 -15.47 -1.17 -4.51
C ASP A 83 -16.07 -0.06 -3.62
N PRO A 84 -15.58 0.18 -2.38
CA PRO A 84 -16.00 1.31 -1.58
C PRO A 84 -15.75 2.66 -2.27
N PHE A 85 -14.62 2.83 -2.95
CA PHE A 85 -14.29 4.03 -3.70
C PHE A 85 -15.30 4.28 -4.82
N THR A 86 -15.55 3.27 -5.65
CA THR A 86 -16.52 3.37 -6.76
C THR A 86 -17.92 3.65 -6.24
N ARG A 87 -18.35 2.99 -5.17
CA ARG A 87 -19.66 3.27 -4.54
C ARG A 87 -19.79 4.69 -4.01
N LYS A 88 -18.73 5.22 -3.37
CA LYS A 88 -18.70 6.55 -2.76
C LYS A 88 -18.64 7.68 -3.80
N THR A 89 -17.84 7.50 -4.85
CA THR A 89 -17.51 8.56 -5.80
C THR A 89 -18.25 8.44 -7.13
N GLY A 90 -18.69 7.26 -7.52
CA GLY A 90 -19.18 6.94 -8.87
C GLY A 90 -18.06 6.81 -9.91
N VAL A 91 -16.79 6.94 -9.50
CA VAL A 91 -15.62 6.85 -10.38
C VAL A 91 -15.17 5.39 -10.50
N PRO A 92 -15.06 4.83 -11.73
CA PRO A 92 -14.62 3.47 -11.90
C PRO A 92 -13.13 3.31 -11.61
N MET A 93 -12.77 2.14 -11.04
CA MET A 93 -11.39 1.73 -10.83
C MET A 93 -10.90 0.85 -11.97
N GLN A 94 -9.66 1.05 -12.39
CA GLN A 94 -8.93 0.18 -13.31
C GLN A 94 -7.68 -0.35 -12.62
N TYR A 95 -7.32 -1.61 -12.91
CA TYR A 95 -6.18 -2.27 -12.28
C TYR A 95 -5.21 -2.75 -13.35
N GLN A 96 -3.95 -2.32 -13.22
CA GLN A 96 -2.84 -2.82 -14.01
C GLN A 96 -1.97 -3.74 -13.16
N GLU A 97 -1.57 -4.87 -13.72
CA GLU A 97 -0.70 -5.87 -13.11
C GLU A 97 0.22 -6.50 -14.17
N PRO A 98 1.34 -7.11 -13.82
CA PRO A 98 1.88 -7.14 -12.46
C PRO A 98 2.52 -5.82 -12.05
N TYR A 99 2.65 -5.60 -10.73
CA TYR A 99 3.45 -4.51 -10.19
C TYR A 99 4.89 -4.57 -10.67
N SER A 100 5.44 -3.42 -11.04
CA SER A 100 6.85 -3.30 -11.42
C SER A 100 7.37 -1.90 -11.13
N TRP A 101 8.36 -1.80 -10.25
CA TRP A 101 9.07 -0.55 -9.98
C TRP A 101 9.77 -0.01 -11.22
N ALA A 102 10.39 -0.89 -12.01
CA ALA A 102 11.07 -0.50 -13.26
C ALA A 102 10.10 0.12 -14.27
N LYS A 103 8.88 -0.45 -14.40
CA LYS A 103 7.82 0.09 -15.25
C LYS A 103 7.38 1.47 -14.77
N LEU A 104 7.16 1.64 -13.46
CA LEU A 104 6.75 2.92 -12.86
C LEU A 104 7.79 4.01 -13.12
N ARG A 105 9.08 3.70 -12.95
CA ARG A 105 10.18 4.60 -13.25
C ARG A 105 10.25 4.96 -14.74
N ALA A 106 10.16 3.98 -15.62
CA ALA A 106 10.21 4.21 -17.07
C ALA A 106 9.08 5.15 -17.52
N MET A 107 7.87 5.01 -16.99
CA MET A 107 6.76 5.93 -17.27
C MET A 107 7.05 7.35 -16.77
N HIS A 108 7.68 7.49 -15.59
CA HIS A 108 8.08 8.80 -15.06
C HIS A 108 9.16 9.45 -15.92
N ASP A 109 10.24 8.73 -16.25
CA ASP A 109 11.36 9.22 -17.06
C ASP A 109 10.91 9.64 -18.47
N ALA A 110 9.96 8.89 -19.05
CA ALA A 110 9.35 9.20 -20.35
C ALA A 110 8.29 10.32 -20.29
N LYS A 111 7.93 10.83 -19.09
CA LYS A 111 6.80 11.77 -18.88
C LYS A 111 5.48 11.26 -19.45
N ALA A 112 5.26 9.97 -19.39
CA ALA A 112 4.10 9.25 -19.94
C ALA A 112 3.42 8.39 -18.86
N GLN A 113 3.16 8.99 -17.70
CA GLN A 113 2.55 8.33 -16.57
C GLN A 113 1.11 7.91 -16.88
N GLN A 114 0.77 6.65 -16.56
CA GLN A 114 -0.55 6.06 -16.80
C GLN A 114 -1.21 5.57 -15.49
N ILE A 115 -0.51 5.66 -14.38
CA ILE A 115 -0.95 5.17 -13.07
C ILE A 115 -1.30 6.35 -12.20
N ASP A 116 -2.49 6.30 -11.58
CA ASP A 116 -2.99 7.36 -10.70
C ASP A 116 -2.70 7.09 -9.23
N ILE A 117 -2.59 5.82 -8.86
CA ILE A 117 -2.25 5.42 -7.49
C ILE A 117 -1.51 4.08 -7.47
N VAL A 118 -0.57 3.94 -6.54
CA VAL A 118 0.21 2.71 -6.36
C VAL A 118 0.70 2.58 -4.92
N SER A 119 0.75 1.34 -4.41
CA SER A 119 1.47 0.99 -3.18
C SER A 119 2.88 0.58 -3.54
N ILE A 120 3.87 1.15 -2.85
CA ILE A 120 5.30 0.90 -3.06
C ILE A 120 5.98 0.57 -1.72
N THR A 121 7.11 -0.13 -1.79
CA THR A 121 7.89 -0.49 -0.61
C THR A 121 8.56 0.74 0.02
N GLY A 122 9.02 0.62 1.27
CA GLY A 122 9.70 1.72 1.96
C GLY A 122 10.95 2.20 1.22
N THR A 123 11.74 1.30 0.66
CA THR A 123 12.88 1.64 -0.22
C THR A 123 12.44 2.47 -1.42
N GLU A 124 11.36 2.05 -2.07
CA GLU A 124 10.84 2.75 -3.26
C GLU A 124 10.21 4.10 -2.90
N VAL A 125 9.60 4.25 -1.72
CA VAL A 125 9.13 5.56 -1.22
C VAL A 125 10.28 6.56 -1.13
N ILE A 126 11.42 6.12 -0.59
CA ILE A 126 12.61 6.97 -0.47
C ILE A 126 13.17 7.33 -1.85
N LEU A 127 13.31 6.34 -2.72
CA LEU A 127 13.80 6.53 -4.09
C LEU A 127 12.85 7.42 -4.91
N ALA A 128 11.55 7.22 -4.79
CA ALA A 128 10.53 8.04 -5.45
C ALA A 128 10.60 9.51 -4.97
N GLY A 129 10.84 9.73 -3.67
CA GLY A 129 11.04 11.05 -3.12
C GLY A 129 12.27 11.76 -3.70
N ARG A 130 13.42 11.06 -3.73
CA ARG A 130 14.67 11.57 -4.31
C ARG A 130 14.54 11.90 -5.80
N GLN A 131 13.75 11.13 -6.55
CA GLN A 131 13.52 11.28 -7.99
C GLN A 131 12.31 12.16 -8.33
N LYS A 132 11.64 12.75 -7.33
CA LYS A 132 10.44 13.60 -7.50
C LYS A 132 9.31 12.89 -8.26
N MET A 133 9.14 11.60 -8.04
CA MET A 133 8.13 10.76 -8.71
C MET A 133 6.76 10.83 -8.04
N MET A 134 6.61 11.56 -6.96
CA MET A 134 5.37 11.64 -6.17
C MET A 134 4.73 13.01 -6.29
N THR A 135 3.43 13.05 -6.47
CA THR A 135 2.61 14.28 -6.35
C THR A 135 2.47 14.62 -4.86
N PRO A 136 2.70 15.87 -4.45
CA PRO A 136 2.40 16.31 -3.09
C PRO A 136 0.95 16.02 -2.70
N ILE A 137 0.74 15.61 -1.45
CA ILE A 137 -0.61 15.30 -0.95
C ILE A 137 -1.46 16.59 -0.96
N ASP A 138 -2.60 16.52 -1.64
CA ASP A 138 -3.60 17.59 -1.62
C ASP A 138 -4.51 17.44 -0.38
N TRP A 139 -4.23 18.22 0.64
CA TRP A 139 -4.98 18.22 1.91
C TRP A 139 -6.39 18.82 1.81
N LEU A 140 -6.82 19.29 0.64
CA LEU A 140 -8.22 19.61 0.38
C LEU A 140 -9.03 18.38 -0.03
N LEU A 141 -8.35 17.35 -0.55
CA LEU A 141 -8.94 16.09 -0.99
C LEU A 141 -8.70 14.94 -0.02
N VAL A 142 -7.65 15.04 0.80
CA VAL A 142 -7.26 14.06 1.82
C VAL A 142 -7.54 14.64 3.20
N ASP A 143 -8.41 13.97 3.95
CA ASP A 143 -8.75 14.38 5.32
C ASP A 143 -7.65 13.95 6.30
N ARG A 144 -6.77 14.90 6.62
CA ARG A 144 -5.66 14.67 7.54
C ARG A 144 -6.12 14.24 8.95
N SER A 145 -7.31 14.62 9.39
CA SER A 145 -7.82 14.29 10.72
C SER A 145 -8.21 12.81 10.87
N ALA A 146 -8.46 12.13 9.75
CA ALA A 146 -8.75 10.71 9.70
C ALA A 146 -7.49 9.82 9.76
N LEU A 147 -6.30 10.42 9.62
CA LEU A 147 -5.02 9.71 9.57
C LEU A 147 -4.32 9.74 10.92
N ASP A 148 -3.51 8.72 11.17
CA ASP A 148 -2.58 8.72 12.30
C ASP A 148 -1.24 9.34 11.89
N PRO A 149 -0.57 10.12 12.75
CA PRO A 149 0.75 10.69 12.46
C PRO A 149 1.79 9.66 11.99
N ARG A 150 1.67 8.41 12.42
CA ARG A 150 2.57 7.32 12.00
C ARG A 150 2.48 7.00 10.51
N GLN A 151 1.31 7.24 9.88
CA GLN A 151 1.12 7.05 8.44
C GLN A 151 1.75 8.18 7.59
N LEU A 152 2.13 9.29 8.22
CA LEU A 152 2.58 10.52 7.57
C LEU A 152 4.10 10.72 7.70
N ARG A 153 4.87 9.64 7.78
CA ARG A 153 6.34 9.70 7.87
C ARG A 153 6.98 10.29 6.61
N ASN A 154 6.33 10.12 5.46
CA ASN A 154 6.73 10.76 4.21
C ASN A 154 5.69 11.84 3.84
N PRO A 155 6.11 13.06 3.44
CA PRO A 155 5.18 14.15 3.14
C PRO A 155 4.31 13.91 1.89
N ASN A 156 4.68 12.94 1.04
CA ASN A 156 4.01 12.67 -0.23
C ASN A 156 3.48 11.23 -0.33
N ALA A 157 3.45 10.49 0.79
CA ALA A 157 2.94 9.13 0.84
C ALA A 157 2.12 8.91 2.12
N ILE A 158 1.11 8.04 2.03
CA ILE A 158 0.32 7.60 3.19
C ILE A 158 0.56 6.12 3.42
N GLY A 159 0.89 5.78 4.65
CA GLY A 159 1.07 4.40 5.06
C GLY A 159 -0.24 3.60 5.05
N GLY A 160 -0.20 2.39 4.53
CA GLY A 160 -1.38 1.53 4.40
C GLY A 160 -1.29 0.20 5.12
N ALA A 161 -0.19 -0.51 4.95
CA ALA A 161 -0.01 -1.83 5.53
C ALA A 161 1.44 -2.08 5.94
N SER A 162 1.64 -2.99 6.89
CA SER A 162 2.95 -3.45 7.34
C SER A 162 3.02 -4.96 7.33
N GLN A 163 4.18 -5.50 7.01
CA GLN A 163 4.46 -6.93 7.02
C GLN A 163 5.78 -7.22 7.75
N SER A 164 6.00 -8.51 8.05
CA SER A 164 7.28 -9.01 8.55
C SER A 164 7.67 -10.28 7.83
N MET A 165 8.98 -10.48 7.66
CA MET A 165 9.52 -11.81 7.44
C MET A 165 9.72 -12.48 8.79
N VAL A 166 9.09 -13.61 8.96
CA VAL A 166 9.09 -14.40 10.20
C VAL A 166 9.74 -15.77 9.98
N ILE A 167 10.16 -16.39 11.06
CA ILE A 167 10.48 -17.82 11.08
C ILE A 167 9.17 -18.56 11.29
N CYS A 168 8.94 -19.61 10.47
CA CYS A 168 7.92 -20.61 10.73
C CYS A 168 8.58 -21.96 10.96
N TYR A 169 8.14 -22.69 11.98
CA TYR A 169 8.64 -24.03 12.28
C TYR A 169 7.53 -25.07 12.31
N SER A 170 7.87 -26.32 11.96
CA SER A 170 6.94 -27.44 11.96
C SER A 170 6.64 -27.91 13.39
N ARG A 171 5.38 -27.85 13.80
CA ARG A 171 4.91 -28.38 15.09
C ARG A 171 4.96 -29.92 15.17
N LYS A 172 4.97 -30.59 14.03
CA LYS A 172 5.17 -32.05 14.00
C LYS A 172 6.59 -32.43 14.40
N LYS A 173 7.56 -31.58 13.99
CA LYS A 173 8.97 -31.84 14.32
C LYS A 173 9.34 -31.37 15.72
N TRP A 174 8.81 -30.22 16.13
CA TRP A 174 9.01 -29.63 17.46
C TRP A 174 7.65 -29.39 18.13
N PRO A 175 7.02 -30.42 18.69
CA PRO A 175 5.64 -30.33 19.22
C PRO A 175 5.55 -29.67 20.60
N GLY A 176 6.69 -29.49 21.30
CA GLY A 176 6.74 -28.92 22.65
C GLY A 176 7.35 -27.54 22.72
N ASP A 177 7.77 -27.18 23.93
CA ASP A 177 8.31 -25.85 24.22
C ASP A 177 9.75 -25.66 23.71
N VAL A 178 10.44 -26.74 23.35
CA VAL A 178 11.80 -26.67 22.78
C VAL A 178 11.69 -26.62 21.26
N HIS A 179 11.67 -25.45 20.70
CA HIS A 179 11.59 -25.18 19.27
C HIS A 179 12.51 -24.02 18.87
N PRO A 180 12.82 -23.83 17.57
CA PRO A 180 13.56 -22.64 17.13
C PRO A 180 12.80 -21.36 17.50
N GLY A 181 13.44 -20.43 18.21
CA GLY A 181 12.83 -19.20 18.72
C GLY A 181 13.53 -17.91 18.28
N SER A 182 14.57 -18.01 17.43
CA SER A 182 15.38 -16.87 16.97
C SER A 182 16.05 -17.16 15.64
N TRP A 183 16.62 -16.14 14.99
CA TRP A 183 17.48 -16.37 13.80
C TRP A 183 18.72 -17.17 14.15
N ALA A 184 19.30 -17.01 15.35
CA ALA A 184 20.41 -17.83 15.81
C ALA A 184 20.01 -19.33 15.89
N ASP A 185 18.82 -19.64 16.38
CA ASP A 185 18.30 -21.01 16.37
C ASP A 185 18.03 -21.51 14.96
N PHE A 186 17.54 -20.66 14.05
CA PHE A 186 17.38 -21.03 12.63
C PHE A 186 18.72 -21.42 12.00
N TRP A 187 19.84 -20.81 12.39
CA TRP A 187 21.20 -21.15 11.93
C TRP A 187 21.81 -22.35 12.66
N ASN A 188 21.32 -22.70 13.86
CA ASN A 188 21.86 -23.79 14.64
C ASN A 188 21.33 -25.14 14.16
N VAL A 189 22.02 -25.72 13.17
CA VAL A 189 21.62 -26.99 12.53
C VAL A 189 21.84 -28.22 13.42
N GLU A 190 22.70 -28.12 14.43
CA GLU A 190 22.96 -29.17 15.40
C GLU A 190 21.82 -29.27 16.42
N LYS A 191 21.46 -28.14 17.03
CA LYS A 191 20.36 -28.11 18.03
C LYS A 191 18.99 -28.31 17.38
N PHE A 192 18.78 -27.74 16.20
CA PHE A 192 17.51 -27.83 15.47
C PHE A 192 17.72 -28.43 14.07
N PRO A 193 18.01 -29.74 13.96
CA PRO A 193 18.21 -30.37 12.65
C PRO A 193 16.91 -30.42 11.84
N GLY A 194 16.98 -30.06 10.55
CA GLY A 194 15.78 -30.06 9.69
C GLY A 194 15.99 -29.36 8.35
N ARG A 195 15.01 -29.57 7.46
CA ARG A 195 14.99 -28.98 6.12
C ARG A 195 14.61 -27.50 6.23
N ARG A 196 15.47 -26.63 5.68
CA ARG A 196 15.31 -25.16 5.76
C ARG A 196 15.05 -24.54 4.41
N ALA A 197 14.25 -23.48 4.40
CA ALA A 197 14.10 -22.62 3.24
C ALA A 197 14.28 -21.15 3.61
N LEU A 198 15.04 -20.44 2.78
CA LEU A 198 15.24 -19.00 2.86
C LEU A 198 14.81 -18.30 1.56
N ARG A 199 14.57 -17.01 1.66
CA ARG A 199 14.21 -16.19 0.50
C ARG A 199 15.42 -15.94 -0.40
N ARG A 200 15.27 -16.13 -1.70
CA ARG A 200 16.28 -15.82 -2.72
C ARG A 200 16.23 -14.33 -3.09
N TYR A 201 16.39 -13.47 -2.09
CA TYR A 201 16.44 -12.03 -2.24
C TYR A 201 17.26 -11.43 -1.09
N ALA A 202 18.16 -10.48 -1.38
CA ALA A 202 19.06 -9.94 -0.37
C ALA A 202 18.34 -9.31 0.81
N GLY A 203 17.31 -8.48 0.54
CA GLY A 203 16.52 -7.85 1.59
C GLY A 203 15.87 -8.87 2.50
N TRP A 204 15.89 -8.61 3.78
CA TRP A 204 15.54 -9.47 4.92
C TRP A 204 16.45 -10.69 5.10
N THR A 205 16.98 -11.32 4.02
CA THR A 205 17.90 -12.47 4.16
C THR A 205 19.26 -12.05 4.73
N ILE A 206 19.73 -10.88 4.36
CA ILE A 206 20.96 -10.28 4.94
C ILE A 206 20.73 -9.92 6.41
N GLU A 207 19.60 -9.31 6.75
CA GLU A 207 19.24 -9.02 8.15
C GLU A 207 19.16 -10.31 8.98
N ALA A 208 18.48 -11.34 8.48
CA ALA A 208 18.41 -12.63 9.15
C ALA A 208 19.79 -13.21 9.44
N ALA A 209 20.72 -13.10 8.48
CA ALA A 209 22.09 -13.59 8.63
C ALA A 209 22.90 -12.79 9.67
N VAL A 210 22.70 -11.46 9.73
CA VAL A 210 23.33 -10.60 10.74
C VAL A 210 22.75 -10.84 12.13
N LYS A 211 21.43 -11.04 12.23
CA LYS A 211 20.76 -11.45 13.49
C LYS A 211 21.27 -12.81 13.98
N ALA A 212 21.33 -13.78 13.09
CA ALA A 212 21.84 -15.12 13.41
C ALA A 212 23.30 -15.12 13.91
N ASP A 213 24.09 -14.14 13.48
CA ASP A 213 25.47 -13.94 13.92
C ASP A 213 25.61 -13.12 15.22
N GLY A 214 24.47 -12.80 15.87
CA GLY A 214 24.42 -12.21 17.21
C GLY A 214 24.81 -10.74 17.27
N VAL A 215 24.63 -9.96 16.18
CA VAL A 215 24.87 -8.52 16.21
C VAL A 215 23.81 -7.82 17.08
N PRO A 216 24.22 -7.05 18.10
CA PRO A 216 23.29 -6.31 18.95
C PRO A 216 22.50 -5.28 18.16
N GLU A 217 21.25 -5.00 18.57
CA GLU A 217 20.35 -4.05 17.90
C GLU A 217 20.97 -2.66 17.70
N LYS A 218 21.69 -2.16 18.71
CA LYS A 218 22.37 -0.83 18.65
C LYS A 218 23.45 -0.74 17.60
N ASP A 219 24.05 -1.86 17.19
CA ASP A 219 25.17 -1.96 16.24
C ASP A 219 24.72 -2.56 14.90
N PHE A 220 23.41 -2.70 14.69
CA PHE A 220 22.86 -3.46 13.55
C PHE A 220 23.00 -2.71 12.22
N TYR A 221 22.73 -1.42 12.23
CA TYR A 221 22.93 -0.56 11.06
C TYR A 221 24.06 0.45 11.30
N PRO A 222 24.91 0.73 10.27
CA PRO A 222 24.86 0.16 8.91
C PRO A 222 25.18 -1.34 8.90
N LEU A 223 24.50 -2.11 8.05
CA LEU A 223 24.74 -3.55 7.96
C LEU A 223 26.19 -3.86 7.58
N ASP A 224 26.85 -4.72 8.35
CA ASP A 224 28.11 -5.36 7.95
C ASP A 224 27.81 -6.47 6.92
N VAL A 225 27.86 -6.07 5.65
CA VAL A 225 27.56 -6.95 4.51
C VAL A 225 28.54 -8.14 4.44
N GLU A 226 29.82 -7.92 4.77
CA GLU A 226 30.83 -8.98 4.79
C GLU A 226 30.51 -10.01 5.87
N ARG A 227 30.15 -9.56 7.05
CA ARG A 227 29.73 -10.44 8.15
C ARG A 227 28.46 -11.22 7.79
N ALA A 228 27.49 -10.57 7.14
CA ALA A 228 26.29 -11.24 6.67
C ALA A 228 26.61 -12.39 5.70
N PHE A 229 27.48 -12.17 4.71
CA PHE A 229 27.85 -13.22 3.77
C PHE A 229 28.63 -14.35 4.45
N ARG A 230 29.55 -14.07 5.38
CA ARG A 230 30.18 -15.14 6.19
C ARG A 230 29.17 -15.95 6.99
N SER A 231 28.12 -15.31 7.50
CA SER A 231 27.02 -16.00 8.17
C SER A 231 26.20 -16.85 7.19
N LEU A 232 25.91 -16.32 6.01
CA LEU A 232 25.21 -17.04 4.94
C LEU A 232 26.01 -18.24 4.43
N ASP A 233 27.35 -18.14 4.32
CA ASP A 233 28.20 -19.27 3.93
C ASP A 233 28.05 -20.48 4.87
N ARG A 234 27.89 -20.23 6.17
CA ARG A 234 27.70 -21.29 7.17
C ARG A 234 26.36 -22.01 7.00
N ILE A 235 25.29 -21.30 6.64
CA ILE A 235 23.97 -21.90 6.54
C ILE A 235 23.65 -22.43 5.13
N LYS A 236 24.28 -21.91 4.09
CA LYS A 236 24.02 -22.25 2.69
C LYS A 236 23.96 -23.76 2.40
N PRO A 237 24.90 -24.61 2.91
CA PRO A 237 24.84 -26.05 2.68
C PRO A 237 23.62 -26.76 3.31
N HIS A 238 22.94 -26.08 4.25
CA HIS A 238 21.80 -26.59 4.98
C HIS A 238 20.45 -26.06 4.49
N ILE A 239 20.47 -25.18 3.49
CA ILE A 239 19.24 -24.64 2.87
C ILE A 239 18.80 -25.57 1.74
N LYS A 240 17.68 -26.25 1.95
CA LYS A 240 17.08 -27.14 0.95
C LYS A 240 16.52 -26.34 -0.24
N VAL A 241 15.88 -25.20 0.04
CA VAL A 241 15.21 -24.38 -0.99
C VAL A 241 15.46 -22.90 -0.78
N TRP A 242 15.93 -22.26 -1.84
CA TRP A 242 15.96 -20.81 -1.98
C TRP A 242 14.73 -20.37 -2.79
N TRP A 243 13.69 -19.94 -2.10
CA TRP A 243 12.45 -19.56 -2.76
C TRP A 243 12.44 -18.08 -3.20
N SER A 244 11.81 -17.77 -4.33
CA SER A 244 11.70 -16.41 -4.88
C SER A 244 10.26 -15.90 -4.96
N ASP A 245 9.30 -16.81 -4.89
CA ASP A 245 7.87 -16.50 -5.00
C ASP A 245 7.11 -16.93 -3.74
N ASN A 246 6.22 -16.05 -3.24
CA ASN A 246 5.47 -16.31 -2.01
C ASN A 246 4.52 -17.51 -2.12
N SER A 247 3.97 -17.81 -3.31
CA SER A 247 3.10 -18.96 -3.51
C SER A 247 3.90 -20.27 -3.42
N HIS A 248 5.13 -20.28 -3.94
CA HIS A 248 6.05 -21.40 -3.76
C HIS A 248 6.40 -21.60 -2.28
N ALA A 249 6.70 -20.52 -1.54
CA ALA A 249 6.95 -20.62 -0.10
C ALA A 249 5.75 -21.20 0.67
N GLN A 250 4.51 -20.82 0.29
CA GLN A 250 3.30 -21.41 0.87
C GLN A 250 3.20 -22.92 0.58
N GLN A 251 3.44 -23.34 -0.66
CA GLN A 251 3.42 -24.76 -1.04
C GLN A 251 4.44 -25.57 -0.26
N LEU A 252 5.68 -25.08 -0.10
CA LEU A 252 6.71 -25.74 0.71
C LEU A 252 6.26 -25.99 2.14
N MET A 253 5.53 -25.06 2.73
CA MET A 253 5.00 -25.14 4.08
C MET A 253 3.78 -26.08 4.15
N GLU A 254 2.82 -25.93 3.24
CA GLU A 254 1.57 -26.69 3.22
C GLU A 254 1.78 -28.17 2.85
N GLN A 255 2.75 -28.46 2.00
CA GLN A 255 3.16 -29.81 1.63
C GLN A 255 4.20 -30.40 2.58
N GLU A 256 4.56 -29.67 3.64
CA GLU A 256 5.54 -30.09 4.64
C GLU A 256 6.91 -30.50 4.04
N GLU A 257 7.29 -29.83 2.95
CA GLU A 257 8.59 -30.08 2.29
C GLU A 257 9.78 -29.52 3.08
N VAL A 258 9.51 -28.58 4.00
CA VAL A 258 10.47 -27.94 4.89
C VAL A 258 10.03 -28.11 6.35
N ASP A 259 10.98 -27.96 7.26
CA ASP A 259 10.72 -28.00 8.71
C ASP A 259 10.84 -26.58 9.33
N LEU A 260 11.66 -25.73 8.68
CA LEU A 260 11.89 -24.32 9.02
C LEU A 260 11.86 -23.48 7.75
N ILE A 261 11.17 -22.36 7.79
CA ILE A 261 11.11 -21.45 6.65
C ILE A 261 11.05 -19.99 7.10
N MET A 262 11.84 -19.13 6.43
CA MET A 262 11.60 -17.68 6.40
C MET A 262 10.42 -17.39 5.49
N MET A 263 9.42 -16.66 5.96
CA MET A 263 8.22 -16.39 5.17
C MET A 263 7.55 -15.07 5.56
N ALA A 264 6.82 -14.45 4.63
CA ALA A 264 5.98 -13.29 4.94
C ALA A 264 4.85 -13.70 5.91
N ASN A 265 4.67 -12.96 7.00
CA ASN A 265 3.73 -13.29 8.08
C ASN A 265 2.30 -13.53 7.59
N GLY A 266 1.79 -12.70 6.67
CA GLY A 266 0.43 -12.85 6.15
C GLY A 266 0.24 -14.18 5.42
N ARG A 267 1.21 -14.59 4.60
CA ARG A 267 1.19 -15.89 3.92
C ARG A 267 1.32 -17.05 4.88
N ALA A 268 2.21 -16.92 5.85
CA ALA A 268 2.35 -17.92 6.92
C ALA A 268 1.04 -18.10 7.70
N THR A 269 0.43 -16.99 8.11
CA THR A 269 -0.85 -17.01 8.84
C THR A 269 -1.96 -17.65 8.01
N GLN A 270 -2.05 -17.33 6.71
CA GLN A 270 -3.02 -17.95 5.80
C GLN A 270 -2.81 -19.48 5.72
N SER A 271 -1.59 -19.95 5.48
CA SER A 271 -1.29 -21.37 5.43
C SER A 271 -1.65 -22.09 6.75
N ILE A 272 -1.35 -21.49 7.90
CA ILE A 272 -1.64 -22.07 9.22
C ILE A 272 -3.14 -22.06 9.52
N ARG A 273 -3.82 -20.94 9.34
CA ARG A 273 -5.23 -20.80 9.75
C ARG A 273 -6.21 -21.37 8.74
N ASP A 274 -6.01 -21.04 7.47
CA ASP A 274 -6.98 -21.36 6.43
C ASP A 274 -6.70 -22.74 5.82
N HIS A 275 -5.41 -23.08 5.59
CA HIS A 275 -5.01 -24.35 5.00
C HIS A 275 -4.54 -25.41 6.01
N LYS A 276 -4.55 -25.06 7.32
CA LYS A 276 -4.24 -25.99 8.43
C LYS A 276 -2.83 -26.57 8.39
N ALA A 277 -1.87 -25.84 7.81
CA ALA A 277 -0.47 -26.22 7.84
C ALA A 277 0.01 -26.40 9.30
N PRO A 278 0.69 -27.50 9.64
CA PRO A 278 1.09 -27.80 11.02
C PRO A 278 2.35 -27.04 11.43
N PHE A 279 2.30 -25.71 11.30
CA PHE A 279 3.40 -24.79 11.60
C PHE A 279 2.99 -23.75 12.63
N GLU A 280 4.00 -23.09 13.19
CA GLU A 280 3.82 -21.96 14.08
C GLU A 280 4.78 -20.84 13.71
N ILE A 281 4.34 -19.58 13.94
CA ILE A 281 5.12 -18.37 13.67
C ILE A 281 5.93 -18.00 14.92
N VAL A 282 7.20 -17.71 14.74
CA VAL A 282 8.06 -17.07 15.74
C VAL A 282 8.05 -15.57 15.48
N TRP A 283 7.50 -14.81 16.43
CA TRP A 283 7.46 -13.36 16.35
C TRP A 283 8.74 -12.69 16.88
N ASN A 284 9.49 -13.40 17.74
CA ASN A 284 10.76 -12.89 18.23
C ASN A 284 11.72 -12.63 17.06
N GLU A 285 12.30 -11.45 17.03
CA GLU A 285 13.19 -10.97 15.95
C GLU A 285 12.55 -10.98 14.55
N ALA A 286 11.20 -10.97 14.45
CA ALA A 286 10.54 -10.80 13.17
C ALA A 286 11.07 -9.57 12.44
N LEU A 287 11.48 -9.73 11.17
CA LEU A 287 12.03 -8.62 10.39
C LEU A 287 10.88 -7.80 9.84
N CYS A 288 10.55 -6.69 10.50
CA CYS A 288 9.38 -5.88 10.24
C CYS A 288 9.72 -4.70 9.32
N ASP A 289 8.89 -4.47 8.30
CA ASP A 289 8.98 -3.26 7.47
C ASP A 289 8.46 -2.00 8.17
N GLY A 290 7.90 -2.16 9.35
CA GLY A 290 7.38 -1.07 10.15
C GLY A 290 6.33 -0.25 9.39
N LEU A 291 6.45 1.08 9.45
CA LEU A 291 5.49 2.01 8.84
C LEU A 291 6.07 2.67 7.57
N ASN A 292 6.97 2.01 6.86
CA ASN A 292 7.68 2.62 5.73
C ASN A 292 7.05 2.35 4.36
N GLN A 293 6.21 1.31 4.23
CA GLN A 293 5.42 1.11 3.01
C GLN A 293 4.45 2.27 2.82
N GLY A 294 4.30 2.74 1.58
CA GLY A 294 3.46 3.90 1.30
C GLY A 294 2.64 3.79 0.03
N TRP A 295 1.47 4.40 0.08
CA TRP A 295 0.64 4.68 -1.08
C TRP A 295 0.98 6.06 -1.60
N ILE A 296 1.16 6.19 -2.90
CA ILE A 296 1.52 7.43 -3.57
C ILE A 296 0.64 7.69 -4.78
N VAL A 297 0.47 8.97 -5.11
CA VAL A 297 -0.04 9.44 -6.39
C VAL A 297 1.18 9.80 -7.24
N PRO A 298 1.46 9.06 -8.33
CA PRO A 298 2.64 9.34 -9.16
C PRO A 298 2.58 10.73 -9.82
N ALA A 299 3.73 11.39 -9.89
CA ALA A 299 3.84 12.69 -10.55
C ALA A 299 3.51 12.56 -12.05
N GLY A 300 2.67 13.47 -12.55
CA GLY A 300 2.25 13.48 -13.95
C GLY A 300 1.18 12.45 -14.30
N CYS A 301 0.50 11.85 -13.33
CA CYS A 301 -0.59 10.90 -13.55
C CYS A 301 -1.81 11.55 -14.24
N PRO A 302 -2.63 10.78 -14.98
CA PRO A 302 -3.78 11.30 -15.72
C PRO A 302 -4.89 11.87 -14.86
N ASN A 303 -5.15 11.28 -13.66
CA ASN A 303 -6.23 11.66 -12.75
C ASN A 303 -5.72 11.89 -11.33
N PRO A 304 -4.95 12.98 -11.06
CA PRO A 304 -4.39 13.24 -9.74
C PRO A 304 -5.47 13.45 -8.66
N ALA A 305 -6.59 14.08 -9.01
CA ALA A 305 -7.69 14.28 -8.06
C ALA A 305 -8.36 12.95 -7.66
N GLY A 306 -8.57 12.05 -8.61
CA GLY A 306 -9.05 10.69 -8.33
C GLY A 306 -8.06 9.89 -7.49
N GLY A 307 -6.77 9.98 -7.82
CA GLY A 307 -5.69 9.38 -7.04
C GLY A 307 -5.66 9.89 -5.58
N MET A 308 -5.83 11.21 -5.35
CA MET A 308 -5.88 11.78 -4.00
C MET A 308 -7.12 11.36 -3.21
N LYS A 309 -8.30 11.29 -3.84
CA LYS A 309 -9.51 10.75 -3.20
C LYS A 309 -9.33 9.27 -2.80
N MET A 310 -8.62 8.49 -3.62
CA MET A 310 -8.30 7.10 -3.29
C MET A 310 -7.25 7.02 -2.17
N LEU A 311 -6.27 7.92 -2.17
CA LEU A 311 -5.26 8.03 -1.12
C LEU A 311 -5.89 8.34 0.24
N ASP A 312 -6.92 9.21 0.30
CA ASP A 312 -7.74 9.46 1.49
C ASP A 312 -8.36 8.17 2.03
N MET A 313 -8.96 7.38 1.14
CA MET A 313 -9.62 6.14 1.52
C MET A 313 -8.65 5.10 2.04
N VAL A 314 -7.48 4.95 1.40
CA VAL A 314 -6.44 4.01 1.82
C VAL A 314 -5.91 4.30 3.22
N GLY A 315 -5.87 5.56 3.63
CA GLY A 315 -5.40 5.96 4.96
C GLY A 315 -6.38 5.69 6.10
N ARG A 316 -7.66 5.46 5.81
CA ARG A 316 -8.71 5.33 6.83
C ARG A 316 -8.70 3.98 7.53
N ALA A 317 -8.97 4.01 8.83
CA ALA A 317 -8.93 2.83 9.69
C ALA A 317 -9.89 1.72 9.23
N GLU A 318 -11.12 2.07 8.86
CA GLU A 318 -12.15 1.14 8.44
C GLU A 318 -11.74 0.34 7.19
N HIS A 319 -11.10 0.98 6.24
CA HIS A 319 -10.63 0.33 5.02
C HIS A 319 -9.36 -0.49 5.27
N GLN A 320 -8.44 0.01 6.09
CA GLN A 320 -7.26 -0.75 6.48
C GLN A 320 -7.62 -2.00 7.30
N ALA A 321 -8.67 -1.96 8.13
CA ALA A 321 -9.12 -3.14 8.86
C ALA A 321 -9.64 -4.24 7.92
N VAL A 322 -10.38 -3.90 6.85
CA VAL A 322 -10.81 -4.86 5.84
C VAL A 322 -9.61 -5.49 5.15
N PHE A 323 -8.65 -4.68 4.69
CA PHE A 323 -7.44 -5.14 4.03
C PHE A 323 -6.59 -6.03 4.95
N ALA A 324 -6.41 -5.61 6.20
CA ALA A 324 -5.65 -6.35 7.21
C ALA A 324 -6.27 -7.72 7.50
N ARG A 325 -7.59 -7.80 7.62
CA ARG A 325 -8.29 -9.07 7.83
C ARG A 325 -8.15 -10.03 6.63
N ALA A 326 -8.14 -9.51 5.41
CA ALA A 326 -8.04 -10.31 4.20
C ALA A 326 -6.65 -10.92 4.00
N LEU A 327 -5.58 -10.25 4.44
CA LEU A 327 -4.20 -10.64 4.13
C LEU A 327 -3.32 -10.89 5.36
N TYR A 328 -3.81 -10.64 6.56
CA TYR A 328 -3.06 -10.70 7.81
C TYR A 328 -1.81 -9.78 7.84
N TYR A 329 -1.84 -8.69 7.09
CA TYR A 329 -0.88 -7.60 7.19
C TYR A 329 -1.38 -6.53 8.15
N ALA A 330 -0.48 -5.97 8.95
CA ALA A 330 -0.89 -5.01 9.96
C ALA A 330 -1.32 -3.68 9.33
N PRO A 331 -2.40 -3.06 9.84
CA PRO A 331 -2.77 -1.71 9.46
C PRO A 331 -1.74 -0.72 10.00
N GLN A 332 -1.47 0.36 9.26
CA GLN A 332 -0.64 1.47 9.76
C GLN A 332 -1.45 2.53 10.51
N ASN A 333 -2.77 2.55 10.34
CA ASN A 333 -3.66 3.31 11.20
C ASN A 333 -4.02 2.46 12.44
N PRO A 334 -3.58 2.84 13.64
CA PRO A 334 -3.77 2.02 14.84
C PRO A 334 -5.24 1.84 15.22
N LYS A 335 -6.12 2.79 14.86
CA LYS A 335 -7.57 2.68 15.10
C LYS A 335 -8.19 1.49 14.34
N ALA A 336 -7.51 0.97 13.32
CA ALA A 336 -7.98 -0.21 12.61
C ALA A 336 -7.89 -1.48 13.45
N PHE A 337 -7.00 -1.55 14.46
CA PHE A 337 -6.95 -2.68 15.38
C PHE A 337 -8.22 -2.81 16.21
N ASP A 338 -8.88 -1.69 16.57
CA ASP A 338 -10.15 -1.69 17.33
C ASP A 338 -11.31 -2.26 16.50
N LEU A 339 -11.16 -2.31 15.16
CA LEU A 339 -12.14 -2.84 14.21
C LEU A 339 -11.87 -4.30 13.82
N LEU A 340 -10.80 -4.89 14.33
CA LEU A 340 -10.41 -6.27 14.05
C LEU A 340 -10.83 -7.21 15.20
N PRO A 341 -11.23 -8.46 14.90
CA PRO A 341 -11.36 -9.48 15.93
C PRO A 341 -10.05 -9.63 16.70
N PRO A 342 -10.06 -9.74 18.04
CA PRO A 342 -8.84 -9.79 18.85
C PRO A 342 -7.88 -10.93 18.49
N ASP A 343 -8.42 -12.08 18.06
CA ASP A 343 -7.65 -13.23 17.62
C ASP A 343 -6.94 -12.98 16.27
N ILE A 344 -7.50 -12.11 15.43
CA ILE A 344 -6.88 -11.68 14.16
C ILE A 344 -5.83 -10.60 14.42
N ALA A 345 -6.14 -9.61 15.27
CA ALA A 345 -5.23 -8.51 15.59
C ALA A 345 -3.87 -9.01 16.12
N ARG A 346 -3.88 -10.02 16.98
CA ARG A 346 -2.66 -10.64 17.56
C ARG A 346 -1.74 -11.33 16.54
N LEU A 347 -2.23 -11.61 15.35
CA LEU A 347 -1.46 -12.26 14.27
C LEU A 347 -0.73 -11.25 13.37
N MET A 348 -0.69 -9.98 13.77
CA MET A 348 -0.14 -8.91 12.94
C MET A 348 1.18 -8.39 13.48
N PRO A 349 2.14 -8.02 12.61
CA PRO A 349 3.49 -7.66 13.01
C PRO A 349 3.57 -6.41 13.91
N THR A 350 2.66 -5.45 13.74
CA THR A 350 2.64 -4.22 14.58
C THR A 350 1.60 -4.30 15.71
N PHE A 351 1.09 -5.50 16.03
CA PHE A 351 0.41 -5.71 17.31
C PHE A 351 1.41 -5.51 18.45
N PRO A 352 1.04 -4.84 19.57
CA PRO A 352 2.02 -4.38 20.57
C PRO A 352 3.01 -5.44 21.06
N ASP A 353 2.55 -6.67 21.31
CA ASP A 353 3.43 -7.75 21.79
C ASP A 353 4.43 -8.21 20.72
N ASN A 354 4.01 -8.24 19.44
CA ASN A 354 4.87 -8.64 18.33
C ASN A 354 5.85 -7.53 17.96
N GLU A 355 5.37 -6.27 17.90
CA GLU A 355 6.18 -5.11 17.58
C GLU A 355 7.33 -4.92 18.58
N LYS A 356 7.08 -5.18 19.88
CA LYS A 356 8.07 -5.05 20.94
C LYS A 356 9.31 -5.93 20.75
N VAL A 357 9.15 -7.09 20.13
CA VAL A 357 10.23 -8.08 19.94
C VAL A 357 10.72 -8.15 18.48
N ALA A 358 10.12 -7.35 17.58
CA ALA A 358 10.49 -7.30 16.18
C ALA A 358 11.77 -6.47 15.97
N HIS A 359 12.49 -6.81 14.90
CA HIS A 359 13.55 -5.97 14.35
C HIS A 359 13.01 -5.09 13.23
N MET A 360 13.23 -3.79 13.30
CA MET A 360 12.78 -2.83 12.27
C MET A 360 13.82 -2.69 11.17
N VAL A 361 13.44 -3.02 9.94
CA VAL A 361 14.31 -2.89 8.76
C VAL A 361 14.53 -1.43 8.40
N SER A 362 15.78 -1.03 8.14
CA SER A 362 16.11 0.32 7.67
C SER A 362 16.01 0.42 6.15
N TYR A 363 14.96 1.06 5.68
CA TYR A 363 14.79 1.32 4.26
C TYR A 363 15.68 2.44 3.73
N GLU A 364 16.14 3.34 4.60
CA GLU A 364 17.16 4.35 4.28
C GLU A 364 18.44 3.66 3.84
N TRP A 365 18.91 2.68 4.62
CA TRP A 365 20.09 1.91 4.28
C TRP A 365 19.90 1.14 2.97
N TRP A 366 18.74 0.48 2.79
CA TRP A 366 18.42 -0.26 1.57
C TRP A 366 18.29 0.64 0.35
N ALA A 367 17.78 1.86 0.47
CA ALA A 367 17.70 2.81 -0.65
C ALA A 367 19.09 3.12 -1.26
N ASP A 368 20.12 3.11 -0.44
CA ASP A 368 21.50 3.37 -0.88
C ASP A 368 22.24 2.10 -1.33
N ASN A 369 21.88 0.94 -0.80
CA ASN A 369 22.68 -0.28 -0.94
C ASN A 369 22.04 -1.40 -1.76
N THR A 370 20.72 -1.34 -2.06
CA THR A 370 19.98 -2.44 -2.71
C THR A 370 20.65 -2.93 -3.98
N ALA A 371 21.04 -2.04 -4.88
CA ALA A 371 21.57 -2.45 -6.18
C ALA A 371 22.90 -3.23 -6.08
N GLN A 372 23.75 -2.83 -5.16
CA GLN A 372 25.04 -3.47 -4.95
C GLN A 372 24.89 -4.80 -4.21
N VAL A 373 24.14 -4.79 -3.11
CA VAL A 373 23.98 -5.96 -2.24
C VAL A 373 23.18 -7.06 -2.95
N GLN A 374 22.16 -6.69 -3.72
CA GLN A 374 21.36 -7.64 -4.49
C GLN A 374 22.20 -8.33 -5.59
N ARG A 375 22.98 -7.58 -6.35
CA ARG A 375 23.88 -8.18 -7.36
C ARG A 375 24.87 -9.15 -6.74
N ARG A 376 25.49 -8.78 -5.61
CA ARG A 376 26.39 -9.66 -4.89
C ARG A 376 25.70 -10.91 -4.37
N PHE A 377 24.49 -10.78 -3.84
CA PHE A 377 23.68 -11.87 -3.35
C PHE A 377 23.31 -12.87 -4.47
N GLU A 378 22.93 -12.37 -5.65
CA GLU A 378 22.62 -13.21 -6.81
C GLU A 378 23.83 -14.02 -7.28
N GLN A 379 25.02 -13.40 -7.32
CA GLN A 379 26.25 -14.10 -7.64
C GLN A 379 26.60 -15.16 -6.59
N TRP A 380 26.48 -14.81 -5.32
CA TRP A 380 26.74 -15.68 -4.20
C TRP A 380 25.79 -16.91 -4.15
N VAL A 381 24.50 -16.73 -4.42
CA VAL A 381 23.55 -17.86 -4.44
C VAL A 381 23.88 -18.86 -5.56
N GLN A 382 24.44 -18.40 -6.68
CA GLN A 382 24.79 -19.23 -7.83
C GLN A 382 26.13 -19.96 -7.69
N SER A 383 27.03 -19.46 -6.85
CA SER A 383 28.32 -20.11 -6.54
C SER A 383 28.10 -21.29 -5.58
#